data_b3b8bc399315a9c102ec17d91c945cf0
#
_entry.id   b3b8bc399315a9c102ec17d91c945cf0
#
_cell.length_a   1.000
_cell.length_b   1.000
_cell.length_c   1.000
_cell.angle_alpha   90.00
_cell.angle_beta   90.00
_cell.angle_gamma   90.00
#
_symmetry.space_group_name_H-M   'P 1'
#
loop_
_entity.id
_entity.type
_entity.pdbx_description
1 polymer ?
#
loop_
_entity_poly.entity_id
_entity_poly.type
_entity_poly.pdbx_seq_one_letter_code
_entity_poly.pdbx_strand_id
1 'polypeptide(L)'
;MNFPGFAHDTRAGIHVVHGGIGYPVLLLHGFPQTHLTWRHVATSLAEDFSVVCPDLPGYGASAPPPDGHAKRTTAATMVAMMRDLGHDRFGIVGHDRGALVAFRAALDHPDVITHLGVLDVIPTLDNWAALTGTAGVFGFHLYLLAQPSDLPERMIAADPDTFFGHFLDNWAAQPIPSDIRATYLAGARTPEAIHAICEDYRASAFVDADHDQADRDAGRRLTMPVLAMWQDPGEVDLPFDPHQVWARWAPDLSTHVLPCGHFLPEERPEDVAAAIRTLFTR
;
A
#
# COMPACT_ATOMS: atom_id res chain seq x y z
N MET A 1 2.51 8.82 -18.32
CA MET A 1 3.40 9.73 -17.59
C MET A 1 4.63 8.96 -17.18
N ASN A 2 5.77 9.47 -17.53
CA ASN A 2 7.03 8.75 -17.35
C ASN A 2 7.74 9.30 -16.13
N PHE A 3 8.22 8.42 -15.28
CA PHE A 3 9.23 8.75 -14.29
C PHE A 3 10.52 9.09 -15.05
N PRO A 4 11.09 10.30 -14.90
CA PRO A 4 12.31 10.66 -15.63
C PRO A 4 13.45 9.69 -15.28
N GLY A 5 14.05 9.07 -16.32
CA GLY A 5 15.17 8.13 -16.14
C GLY A 5 14.80 6.72 -15.68
N PHE A 6 13.53 6.41 -15.52
CA PHE A 6 13.06 5.07 -15.16
C PHE A 6 12.70 4.23 -16.38
N ALA A 7 12.95 2.94 -16.31
CA ALA A 7 12.46 1.95 -17.27
C ALA A 7 11.05 1.49 -16.90
N HIS A 8 10.26 1.13 -17.91
CA HIS A 8 8.95 0.48 -17.76
C HIS A 8 9.06 -0.95 -18.26
N ASP A 9 8.56 -1.89 -17.48
CA ASP A 9 8.63 -3.32 -17.81
C ASP A 9 7.34 -4.04 -17.38
N THR A 10 7.22 -5.30 -17.77
CA THR A 10 6.16 -6.19 -17.29
C THR A 10 6.80 -7.52 -16.88
N ARG A 11 6.65 -7.90 -15.60
CA ARG A 11 7.20 -9.13 -15.03
C ARG A 11 6.07 -10.01 -14.50
N ALA A 12 5.92 -11.18 -15.09
CA ALA A 12 4.85 -12.13 -14.72
C ALA A 12 3.45 -11.48 -14.65
N GLY A 13 3.14 -10.56 -15.58
CA GLY A 13 1.87 -9.85 -15.62
C GLY A 13 1.79 -8.61 -14.71
N ILE A 14 2.85 -8.29 -13.96
CA ILE A 14 2.95 -7.10 -13.13
C ILE A 14 3.64 -5.98 -13.91
N HIS A 15 2.95 -4.87 -14.08
CA HIS A 15 3.56 -3.65 -14.60
C HIS A 15 4.48 -3.05 -13.54
N VAL A 16 5.70 -2.72 -13.93
CA VAL A 16 6.73 -2.19 -13.01
C VAL A 16 7.48 -1.05 -13.64
N VAL A 17 7.72 -0.02 -12.84
CA VAL A 17 8.58 1.12 -13.18
C VAL A 17 9.78 1.07 -12.24
N HIS A 18 11.00 1.08 -12.81
CA HIS A 18 12.21 0.96 -11.98
C HIS A 18 13.36 1.82 -12.50
N GLY A 19 14.22 2.28 -11.59
CA GLY A 19 15.34 3.16 -11.92
C GLY A 19 16.27 3.41 -10.74
N GLY A 20 17.33 4.18 -10.97
CA GLY A 20 18.36 4.42 -9.96
C GLY A 20 19.36 3.28 -9.81
N ILE A 21 20.37 3.51 -8.96
CA ILE A 21 21.45 2.53 -8.67
C ILE A 21 21.72 2.58 -7.18
N GLY A 22 21.89 1.42 -6.55
CA GLY A 22 22.19 1.31 -5.14
C GLY A 22 21.40 0.20 -4.47
N TYR A 23 21.16 0.33 -3.17
CA TYR A 23 20.41 -0.66 -2.43
C TYR A 23 18.95 -0.73 -2.93
N PRO A 24 18.39 -1.93 -3.16
CA PRO A 24 17.05 -2.05 -3.74
C PRO A 24 15.95 -1.70 -2.74
N VAL A 25 14.99 -0.90 -3.20
CA VAL A 25 13.79 -0.49 -2.48
C VAL A 25 12.55 -0.71 -3.33
N LEU A 26 11.61 -1.48 -2.80
CA LEU A 26 10.30 -1.72 -3.39
C LEU A 26 9.28 -0.74 -2.79
N LEU A 27 8.57 0.03 -3.63
CA LEU A 27 7.55 1.00 -3.23
C LEU A 27 6.16 0.56 -3.71
N LEU A 28 5.26 0.22 -2.78
CA LEU A 28 3.92 -0.29 -3.06
C LEU A 28 2.85 0.77 -2.82
N HIS A 29 2.05 1.05 -3.83
CA HIS A 29 0.92 1.99 -3.74
C HIS A 29 -0.28 1.39 -3.01
N GLY A 30 -1.30 2.23 -2.73
CA GLY A 30 -2.57 1.84 -2.15
C GLY A 30 -3.79 2.11 -3.03
N PHE A 31 -4.96 1.98 -2.45
CA PHE A 31 -6.26 2.25 -3.06
C PHE A 31 -6.55 3.76 -3.14
N PRO A 32 -7.17 4.29 -4.20
CA PRO A 32 -7.37 3.65 -5.51
C PRO A 32 -6.29 4.09 -6.53
N GLN A 33 -5.05 4.18 -6.09
CA GLN A 33 -3.92 4.71 -6.84
C GLN A 33 -3.20 3.63 -7.66
N THR A 34 -2.08 4.03 -8.29
CA THR A 34 -1.14 3.19 -9.04
C THR A 34 0.29 3.54 -8.64
N HIS A 35 1.30 2.93 -9.26
CA HIS A 35 2.71 3.28 -9.08
C HIS A 35 2.99 4.79 -9.15
N LEU A 36 2.13 5.56 -9.84
CA LEU A 36 2.30 7.01 -10.02
C LEU A 36 2.28 7.81 -8.71
N THR A 37 1.71 7.27 -7.63
CA THR A 37 1.76 7.92 -6.31
C THR A 37 3.20 8.17 -5.85
N TRP A 38 4.12 7.29 -6.27
CA TRP A 38 5.53 7.34 -5.90
C TRP A 38 6.40 8.21 -6.80
N ARG A 39 5.87 8.84 -7.89
CA ARG A 39 6.65 9.52 -8.93
C ARG A 39 7.67 10.54 -8.39
N HIS A 40 7.31 11.31 -7.36
CA HIS A 40 8.20 12.30 -6.76
C HIS A 40 9.18 11.66 -5.77
N VAL A 41 8.68 10.79 -4.88
CA VAL A 41 9.51 10.06 -3.92
C VAL A 41 10.53 9.18 -4.63
N ALA A 42 10.09 8.40 -5.62
CA ALA A 42 10.96 7.49 -6.38
C ALA A 42 12.05 8.25 -7.13
N THR A 43 11.71 9.38 -7.78
CA THR A 43 12.71 10.22 -8.49
C THR A 43 13.77 10.74 -7.52
N SER A 44 13.37 11.19 -6.33
CA SER A 44 14.32 11.60 -5.28
C SER A 44 15.19 10.43 -4.80
N LEU A 45 14.57 9.29 -4.46
CA LEU A 45 15.30 8.13 -3.94
C LEU A 45 16.24 7.48 -4.96
N ALA A 46 15.99 7.62 -6.27
CA ALA A 46 16.82 7.06 -7.33
C ALA A 46 18.25 7.64 -7.37
N GLU A 47 18.52 8.72 -6.65
CA GLU A 47 19.86 9.26 -6.45
C GLU A 47 20.75 8.32 -5.62
N ASP A 48 20.16 7.53 -4.69
CA ASP A 48 20.88 6.72 -3.71
C ASP A 48 20.49 5.23 -3.78
N PHE A 49 19.34 4.89 -4.39
CA PHE A 49 18.72 3.57 -4.35
C PHE A 49 18.37 3.04 -5.74
N SER A 50 18.35 1.72 -5.88
CA SER A 50 17.63 1.05 -6.97
C SER A 50 16.15 0.96 -6.58
N VAL A 51 15.30 1.79 -7.19
CA VAL A 51 13.89 1.94 -6.83
C VAL A 51 13.01 1.17 -7.78
N VAL A 52 12.04 0.42 -7.23
CA VAL A 52 11.08 -0.39 -7.98
C VAL A 52 9.66 -0.03 -7.53
N CYS A 53 8.81 0.39 -8.47
CA CYS A 53 7.43 0.82 -8.22
C CYS A 53 6.49 0.01 -9.12
N PRO A 54 5.93 -1.11 -8.67
CA PRO A 54 4.93 -1.84 -9.44
C PRO A 54 3.53 -1.24 -9.28
N ASP A 55 2.65 -1.56 -10.23
CA ASP A 55 1.21 -1.60 -9.94
C ASP A 55 0.90 -2.90 -9.21
N LEU A 56 0.15 -2.84 -8.12
CA LEU A 56 -0.30 -4.04 -7.40
C LEU A 56 -1.15 -4.94 -8.31
N PRO A 57 -1.15 -6.27 -8.12
CA PRO A 57 -1.96 -7.19 -8.93
C PRO A 57 -3.44 -6.76 -8.98
N GLY A 58 -3.98 -6.59 -10.19
CA GLY A 58 -5.34 -6.12 -10.42
C GLY A 58 -5.56 -4.62 -10.35
N TYR A 59 -4.50 -3.84 -10.10
CA TYR A 59 -4.52 -2.38 -10.15
C TYR A 59 -3.75 -1.87 -11.38
N GLY A 60 -4.10 -0.67 -11.84
CA GLY A 60 -3.39 0.03 -12.91
C GLY A 60 -3.25 -0.82 -14.17
N ALA A 61 -2.02 -1.10 -14.59
CA ALA A 61 -1.72 -1.91 -15.76
C ALA A 61 -1.31 -3.37 -15.42
N SER A 62 -1.37 -3.77 -14.14
CA SER A 62 -1.06 -5.13 -13.71
C SER A 62 -2.25 -6.07 -13.88
N ALA A 63 -1.96 -7.29 -14.33
CA ALA A 63 -2.96 -8.35 -14.40
C ALA A 63 -3.47 -8.75 -13.00
N PRO A 64 -4.73 -9.23 -12.88
CA PRO A 64 -5.22 -9.82 -11.64
C PRO A 64 -4.37 -11.04 -11.23
N PRO A 65 -4.20 -11.30 -9.91
CA PRO A 65 -3.42 -12.44 -9.46
C PRO A 65 -4.17 -13.75 -9.73
N PRO A 66 -3.51 -14.79 -10.31
CA PRO A 66 -4.16 -16.05 -10.61
C PRO A 66 -4.51 -16.88 -9.37
N ASP A 67 -3.80 -16.67 -8.26
CA ASP A 67 -3.88 -17.49 -7.04
C ASP A 67 -4.65 -16.79 -5.90
N GLY A 68 -5.45 -15.75 -6.23
CA GLY A 68 -6.26 -15.01 -5.28
C GLY A 68 -5.59 -13.74 -4.72
N HIS A 69 -6.38 -12.94 -4.01
CA HIS A 69 -6.04 -11.57 -3.62
C HIS A 69 -5.54 -11.42 -2.17
N ALA A 70 -5.32 -12.54 -1.44
CA ALA A 70 -4.78 -12.47 -0.08
C ALA A 70 -3.41 -11.76 -0.07
N LYS A 71 -3.15 -10.94 0.95
CA LYS A 71 -1.88 -10.22 1.07
C LYS A 71 -0.66 -11.14 1.04
N ARG A 72 -0.79 -12.37 1.55
CA ARG A 72 0.25 -13.41 1.49
C ARG A 72 0.61 -13.77 0.06
N THR A 73 -0.39 -13.98 -0.79
CA THR A 73 -0.21 -14.29 -2.22
C THR A 73 0.43 -13.10 -2.94
N THR A 74 -0.09 -11.90 -2.71
CA THR A 74 0.46 -10.67 -3.30
C THR A 74 1.90 -10.42 -2.84
N ALA A 75 2.20 -10.62 -1.56
CA ALA A 75 3.55 -10.48 -1.02
C ALA A 75 4.54 -11.45 -1.68
N ALA A 76 4.15 -12.72 -1.84
CA ALA A 76 4.97 -13.71 -2.53
C ALA A 76 5.23 -13.31 -4.00
N THR A 77 4.21 -12.78 -4.69
CA THR A 77 4.35 -12.26 -6.06
C THR A 77 5.34 -11.09 -6.13
N MET A 78 5.28 -10.15 -5.19
CA MET A 78 6.22 -9.03 -5.13
C MET A 78 7.65 -9.49 -4.86
N VAL A 79 7.85 -10.45 -3.96
CA VAL A 79 9.17 -11.03 -3.69
C VAL A 79 9.72 -11.76 -4.93
N ALA A 80 8.88 -12.52 -5.64
CA ALA A 80 9.28 -13.21 -6.86
C ALA A 80 9.66 -12.21 -7.97
N MET A 81 8.89 -11.14 -8.15
CA MET A 81 9.17 -10.05 -9.09
C MET A 81 10.52 -9.38 -8.79
N MET A 82 10.80 -9.07 -7.53
CA MET A 82 12.08 -8.47 -7.13
C MET A 82 13.27 -9.40 -7.42
N ARG A 83 13.12 -10.71 -7.20
CA ARG A 83 14.13 -11.70 -7.56
C ARG A 83 14.35 -11.79 -9.07
N ASP A 84 13.29 -11.72 -9.87
CA ASP A 84 13.37 -11.68 -11.34
C ASP A 84 14.08 -10.41 -11.85
N LEU A 85 14.03 -9.33 -11.11
CA LEU A 85 14.80 -8.10 -11.34
C LEU A 85 16.25 -8.19 -10.80
N GLY A 86 16.65 -9.30 -10.17
CA GLY A 86 17.99 -9.52 -9.63
C GLY A 86 18.20 -9.06 -8.19
N HIS A 87 17.12 -8.83 -7.44
CA HIS A 87 17.16 -8.36 -6.05
C HIS A 87 16.71 -9.44 -5.07
N ASP A 88 17.67 -10.18 -4.48
CA ASP A 88 17.38 -11.25 -3.50
C ASP A 88 17.04 -10.72 -2.11
N ARG A 89 17.53 -9.53 -1.74
CA ARG A 89 17.25 -8.85 -0.48
C ARG A 89 17.02 -7.37 -0.74
N PHE A 90 15.99 -6.80 -0.14
CA PHE A 90 15.59 -5.41 -0.37
C PHE A 90 14.81 -4.83 0.82
N GLY A 91 14.71 -3.50 0.87
CA GLY A 91 13.74 -2.83 1.71
C GLY A 91 12.41 -2.66 1.00
N ILE A 92 11.33 -2.61 1.77
CA ILE A 92 9.98 -2.45 1.25
C ILE A 92 9.26 -1.32 1.97
N VAL A 93 8.62 -0.45 1.19
CA VAL A 93 7.77 0.63 1.73
C VAL A 93 6.42 0.56 1.04
N GLY A 94 5.37 0.57 1.80
CA GLY A 94 4.02 0.56 1.25
C GLY A 94 3.16 1.68 1.81
N HIS A 95 2.21 2.12 1.01
CA HIS A 95 1.16 3.04 1.40
C HIS A 95 -0.19 2.32 1.37
N ASP A 96 -1.05 2.52 2.36
CA ASP A 96 -2.42 1.96 2.44
C ASP A 96 -2.44 0.45 2.16
N ARG A 97 -3.15 -0.04 1.12
CA ARG A 97 -3.19 -1.47 0.74
C ARG A 97 -1.79 -2.04 0.48
N GLY A 98 -0.90 -1.24 -0.12
CA GLY A 98 0.50 -1.62 -0.34
C GLY A 98 1.29 -1.81 0.95
N ALA A 99 0.98 -1.06 2.00
CA ALA A 99 1.61 -1.25 3.31
C ALA A 99 1.17 -2.57 3.98
N LEU A 100 -0.06 -3.01 3.76
CA LEU A 100 -0.52 -4.33 4.23
C LEU A 100 0.19 -5.49 3.51
N VAL A 101 0.46 -5.32 2.20
CA VAL A 101 1.30 -6.25 1.44
C VAL A 101 2.74 -6.25 1.96
N ALA A 102 3.31 -5.07 2.20
CA ALA A 102 4.67 -4.90 2.72
C ALA A 102 4.82 -5.53 4.11
N PHE A 103 3.86 -5.31 5.01
CA PHE A 103 3.80 -5.92 6.33
C PHE A 103 3.77 -7.45 6.25
N ARG A 104 2.91 -8.00 5.38
CA ARG A 104 2.81 -9.44 5.16
C ARG A 104 4.11 -10.01 4.58
N ALA A 105 4.73 -9.32 3.61
CA ALA A 105 6.03 -9.72 3.05
C ALA A 105 7.13 -9.77 4.13
N ALA A 106 7.16 -8.79 5.03
CA ALA A 106 8.14 -8.72 6.11
C ALA A 106 7.97 -9.84 7.15
N LEU A 107 6.71 -10.25 7.45
CA LEU A 107 6.44 -11.38 8.35
C LEU A 107 6.75 -12.73 7.69
N ASP A 108 6.42 -12.91 6.42
CA ASP A 108 6.55 -14.20 5.74
C ASP A 108 7.96 -14.43 5.13
N HIS A 109 8.71 -13.35 4.87
CA HIS A 109 10.04 -13.40 4.24
C HIS A 109 11.09 -12.56 5.02
N PRO A 110 11.30 -12.81 6.34
CA PRO A 110 12.18 -11.99 7.17
C PRO A 110 13.64 -12.02 6.73
N ASP A 111 14.08 -13.07 6.03
CA ASP A 111 15.44 -13.18 5.49
C ASP A 111 15.64 -12.36 4.21
N VAL A 112 14.56 -11.95 3.53
CA VAL A 112 14.55 -11.20 2.28
C VAL A 112 14.34 -9.71 2.55
N ILE A 113 13.37 -9.37 3.41
CA ILE A 113 12.99 -8.00 3.73
C ILE A 113 13.90 -7.45 4.83
N THR A 114 14.65 -6.41 4.51
CA THR A 114 15.67 -5.84 5.41
C THR A 114 15.20 -4.61 6.18
N HIS A 115 14.25 -3.87 5.62
CA HIS A 115 13.64 -2.67 6.22
C HIS A 115 12.18 -2.61 5.79
N LEU A 116 11.31 -2.15 6.67
CA LEU A 116 9.88 -2.00 6.40
C LEU A 116 9.42 -0.57 6.66
N GLY A 117 8.82 0.06 5.65
CA GLY A 117 8.05 1.30 5.81
C GLY A 117 6.56 1.05 5.60
N VAL A 118 5.72 1.57 6.49
CA VAL A 118 4.25 1.49 6.39
C VAL A 118 3.67 2.88 6.54
N LEU A 119 2.90 3.31 5.54
CA LEU A 119 2.34 4.65 5.45
C LEU A 119 0.80 4.59 5.51
N ASP A 120 0.25 5.28 6.50
CA ASP A 120 -1.16 5.61 6.73
C ASP A 120 -2.11 4.40 6.75
N VAL A 121 -1.70 3.34 7.43
CA VAL A 121 -2.52 2.15 7.68
C VAL A 121 -2.07 1.47 8.96
N ILE A 122 -2.96 0.71 9.57
CA ILE A 122 -2.64 -0.27 10.63
C ILE A 122 -2.90 -1.70 10.11
N PRO A 123 -2.30 -2.75 10.73
CA PRO A 123 -2.50 -4.14 10.30
C PRO A 123 -3.97 -4.50 10.14
N THR A 124 -4.25 -5.41 9.22
CA THR A 124 -5.62 -5.77 8.82
C THR A 124 -6.50 -6.18 10.00
N LEU A 125 -5.99 -7.02 10.88
CA LEU A 125 -6.70 -7.46 12.09
C LEU A 125 -7.07 -6.28 12.99
N ASP A 126 -6.12 -5.37 13.24
CA ASP A 126 -6.34 -4.20 14.09
C ASP A 126 -7.30 -3.19 13.44
N ASN A 127 -7.25 -3.06 12.10
CA ASN A 127 -8.14 -2.19 11.34
C ASN A 127 -9.61 -2.65 11.46
N TRP A 128 -9.88 -3.95 11.25
CA TRP A 128 -11.23 -4.50 11.42
C TRP A 128 -11.73 -4.40 12.87
N ALA A 129 -10.85 -4.54 13.85
CA ALA A 129 -11.21 -4.38 15.26
C ALA A 129 -11.53 -2.93 15.63
N ALA A 130 -10.83 -1.95 15.04
CA ALA A 130 -10.98 -0.53 15.35
C ALA A 130 -12.18 0.11 14.63
N LEU A 131 -12.41 -0.23 13.35
CA LEU A 131 -13.46 0.36 12.53
C LEU A 131 -14.81 -0.35 12.68
N THR A 132 -15.33 -0.38 13.91
CA THR A 132 -16.62 -0.98 14.27
C THR A 132 -17.62 0.08 14.75
N GLY A 133 -18.91 -0.23 14.73
CA GLY A 133 -19.95 0.70 15.16
C GLY A 133 -19.93 2.01 14.37
N THR A 134 -19.93 3.16 15.06
CA THR A 134 -19.89 4.49 14.42
C THR A 134 -18.55 4.78 13.72
N ALA A 135 -17.46 4.23 14.20
CA ALA A 135 -16.16 4.34 13.51
C ALA A 135 -16.15 3.64 12.14
N GLY A 136 -16.95 2.58 11.97
CA GLY A 136 -17.13 1.92 10.69
C GLY A 136 -17.76 2.80 9.59
N VAL A 137 -18.38 3.93 9.95
CA VAL A 137 -18.89 4.89 8.96
C VAL A 137 -17.74 5.50 8.15
N PHE A 138 -16.61 5.78 8.78
CA PHE A 138 -15.40 6.28 8.09
C PHE A 138 -14.76 5.21 7.21
N GLY A 139 -14.83 3.95 7.64
CA GLY A 139 -14.35 2.79 6.89
C GLY A 139 -15.42 2.08 6.05
N PHE A 140 -16.52 2.77 5.64
CA PHE A 140 -17.65 2.13 4.95
C PHE A 140 -17.23 1.34 3.71
N HIS A 141 -16.21 1.78 3.01
CA HIS A 141 -15.67 1.12 1.82
C HIS A 141 -15.11 -0.28 2.13
N LEU A 142 -14.51 -0.50 3.31
CA LEU A 142 -14.07 -1.84 3.72
C LEU A 142 -15.26 -2.81 3.73
N TYR A 143 -16.37 -2.39 4.32
CA TYR A 143 -17.58 -3.20 4.43
C TYR A 143 -18.29 -3.38 3.09
N LEU A 144 -18.36 -2.33 2.26
CA LEU A 144 -19.00 -2.39 0.95
C LEU A 144 -18.20 -3.31 0.00
N LEU A 145 -16.90 -3.06 -0.15
CA LEU A 145 -16.05 -3.80 -1.08
C LEU A 145 -15.87 -5.28 -0.67
N ALA A 146 -16.00 -5.60 0.61
CA ALA A 146 -15.95 -6.97 1.12
C ALA A 146 -17.30 -7.73 1.00
N GLN A 147 -18.37 -7.12 0.49
CA GLN A 147 -19.63 -7.84 0.26
C GLN A 147 -19.46 -8.98 -0.75
N PRO A 148 -20.36 -9.99 -0.72
CA PRO A 148 -20.34 -11.07 -1.71
C PRO A 148 -20.26 -10.56 -3.13
N SER A 149 -19.55 -11.29 -3.99
CA SER A 149 -19.33 -10.95 -5.40
C SER A 149 -20.62 -10.61 -6.12
N ASP A 150 -20.52 -9.75 -7.12
CA ASP A 150 -21.55 -9.13 -7.95
C ASP A 150 -22.20 -7.87 -7.34
N LEU A 151 -22.45 -7.79 -6.03
CA LEU A 151 -23.15 -6.63 -5.45
C LEU A 151 -22.29 -5.36 -5.50
N PRO A 152 -21.09 -5.29 -4.88
CA PRO A 152 -20.28 -4.07 -4.90
C PRO A 152 -19.79 -3.74 -6.32
N GLU A 153 -19.45 -4.75 -7.11
CA GLU A 153 -19.02 -4.55 -8.50
C GLU A 153 -20.07 -3.82 -9.32
N ARG A 154 -21.33 -4.23 -9.25
CA ARG A 154 -22.44 -3.58 -9.97
C ARG A 154 -22.73 -2.19 -9.47
N MET A 155 -22.67 -1.98 -8.15
CA MET A 155 -22.88 -0.66 -7.57
C MET A 155 -21.80 0.32 -8.03
N ILE A 156 -20.55 -0.09 -8.02
CA ILE A 156 -19.42 0.75 -8.42
C ILE A 156 -19.40 0.96 -9.93
N ALA A 157 -19.67 -0.08 -10.73
CA ALA A 157 -19.70 0.02 -12.19
C ALA A 157 -20.81 0.95 -12.72
N ALA A 158 -21.83 1.27 -11.92
CA ALA A 158 -22.85 2.23 -12.29
C ALA A 158 -22.30 3.67 -12.40
N ASP A 159 -21.36 4.04 -11.55
CA ASP A 159 -20.63 5.32 -11.60
C ASP A 159 -19.27 5.20 -10.88
N PRO A 160 -18.28 4.59 -11.53
CA PRO A 160 -16.97 4.35 -10.92
C PRO A 160 -16.21 5.64 -10.68
N ASP A 161 -16.39 6.67 -11.51
CA ASP A 161 -15.70 7.95 -11.36
C ASP A 161 -16.19 8.71 -10.12
N THR A 162 -17.47 8.64 -9.78
CA THR A 162 -17.99 9.16 -8.51
C THR A 162 -17.46 8.33 -7.33
N PHE A 163 -17.48 7.00 -7.42
CA PHE A 163 -17.05 6.16 -6.32
C PHE A 163 -15.57 6.33 -6.00
N PHE A 164 -14.68 6.11 -6.96
CA PHE A 164 -13.23 6.23 -6.72
C PHE A 164 -12.79 7.68 -6.54
N GLY A 165 -13.44 8.62 -7.26
CA GLY A 165 -13.19 10.05 -7.13
C GLY A 165 -13.49 10.56 -5.72
N HIS A 166 -14.52 10.02 -5.06
CA HIS A 166 -14.83 10.36 -3.67
C HIS A 166 -13.61 10.23 -2.75
N PHE A 167 -12.88 9.12 -2.85
CA PHE A 167 -11.70 8.88 -2.01
C PHE A 167 -10.53 9.79 -2.41
N LEU A 168 -10.25 9.92 -3.71
CA LEU A 168 -9.18 10.79 -4.19
C LEU A 168 -9.38 12.27 -3.80
N ASP A 169 -10.63 12.73 -3.73
CA ASP A 169 -10.95 14.12 -3.45
C ASP A 169 -11.10 14.42 -1.95
N ASN A 170 -11.56 13.44 -1.14
CA ASN A 170 -11.86 13.67 0.28
C ASN A 170 -10.78 13.18 1.25
N TRP A 171 -9.89 12.29 0.82
CA TRP A 171 -8.79 11.82 1.64
C TRP A 171 -7.52 12.66 1.45
N ALA A 172 -7.43 13.43 0.39
CA ALA A 172 -6.33 14.36 0.14
C ALA A 172 -6.57 15.69 0.88
N ALA A 173 -5.56 16.21 1.55
CA ALA A 173 -5.58 17.57 2.11
C ALA A 173 -5.36 18.63 1.02
N GLN A 174 -4.76 18.27 -0.11
CA GLN A 174 -4.56 19.11 -1.27
C GLN A 174 -5.04 18.40 -2.55
N PRO A 175 -5.62 19.11 -3.52
CA PRO A 175 -6.10 18.49 -4.76
C PRO A 175 -4.98 17.75 -5.50
N ILE A 176 -5.21 16.50 -5.86
CA ILE A 176 -4.33 15.74 -6.76
C ILE A 176 -4.37 16.40 -8.16
N PRO A 177 -3.22 16.58 -8.84
CA PRO A 177 -3.19 17.12 -10.20
C PRO A 177 -4.17 16.39 -11.11
N SER A 178 -4.95 17.14 -11.91
CA SER A 178 -6.10 16.62 -12.65
C SER A 178 -5.75 15.48 -13.63
N ASP A 179 -4.58 15.53 -14.23
CA ASP A 179 -4.06 14.51 -15.14
C ASP A 179 -3.66 13.21 -14.40
N ILE A 180 -3.10 13.34 -13.21
CA ILE A 180 -2.78 12.20 -12.31
C ILE A 180 -4.08 11.57 -11.79
N ARG A 181 -5.02 12.39 -11.29
CA ARG A 181 -6.34 11.94 -10.86
C ARG A 181 -7.08 11.18 -11.98
N ALA A 182 -7.07 11.72 -13.19
CA ALA A 182 -7.68 11.06 -14.35
C ALA A 182 -7.01 9.70 -14.65
N THR A 183 -5.71 9.57 -14.45
CA THR A 183 -4.99 8.31 -14.63
C THR A 183 -5.37 7.27 -13.57
N TYR A 184 -5.50 7.67 -12.30
CA TYR A 184 -5.98 6.78 -11.24
C TYR A 184 -7.39 6.26 -11.53
N LEU A 185 -8.32 7.15 -11.90
CA LEU A 185 -9.68 6.76 -12.28
C LEU A 185 -9.68 5.81 -13.49
N ALA A 186 -8.88 6.09 -14.51
CA ALA A 186 -8.78 5.23 -15.69
C ALA A 186 -8.30 3.82 -15.33
N GLY A 187 -7.38 3.69 -14.37
CA GLY A 187 -6.85 2.40 -13.91
C GLY A 187 -7.81 1.60 -13.02
N ALA A 188 -8.78 2.27 -12.37
CA ALA A 188 -9.69 1.64 -11.41
C ALA A 188 -11.09 1.32 -11.99
N ARG A 189 -11.52 1.93 -13.09
CA ARG A 189 -12.92 1.90 -13.55
C ARG A 189 -13.29 0.74 -14.47
N THR A 190 -12.35 -0.10 -14.89
CA THR A 190 -12.70 -1.27 -15.72
C THR A 190 -13.37 -2.35 -14.89
N PRO A 191 -14.26 -3.18 -15.47
CA PRO A 191 -14.91 -4.25 -14.72
C PRO A 191 -13.92 -5.20 -14.05
N GLU A 192 -12.81 -5.49 -14.70
CA GLU A 192 -11.74 -6.35 -14.18
C GLU A 192 -11.02 -5.71 -12.99
N ALA A 193 -10.72 -4.41 -13.05
CA ALA A 193 -10.09 -3.67 -11.96
C ALA A 193 -11.04 -3.54 -10.77
N ILE A 194 -12.32 -3.21 -11.00
CA ILE A 194 -13.34 -3.14 -9.95
C ILE A 194 -13.45 -4.49 -9.23
N HIS A 195 -13.52 -5.59 -10.00
CA HIS A 195 -13.59 -6.94 -9.42
C HIS A 195 -12.34 -7.26 -8.60
N ALA A 196 -11.15 -7.01 -9.14
CA ALA A 196 -9.89 -7.25 -8.45
C ALA A 196 -9.77 -6.44 -7.15
N ILE A 197 -10.19 -5.18 -7.16
CA ILE A 197 -10.25 -4.34 -5.97
C ILE A 197 -11.21 -4.94 -4.93
N CYS A 198 -12.42 -5.34 -5.33
CA CYS A 198 -13.36 -5.98 -4.41
C CYS A 198 -12.80 -7.27 -3.82
N GLU A 199 -12.14 -8.11 -4.62
CA GLU A 199 -11.51 -9.35 -4.15
C GLU A 199 -10.36 -9.08 -3.15
N ASP A 200 -9.59 -8.00 -3.34
CA ASP A 200 -8.57 -7.58 -2.38
C ASP A 200 -9.18 -7.23 -1.01
N TYR A 201 -10.32 -6.56 -0.99
CA TYR A 201 -11.03 -6.23 0.26
C TYR A 201 -11.74 -7.45 0.87
N ARG A 202 -12.27 -8.37 0.07
CA ARG A 202 -12.81 -9.66 0.55
C ARG A 202 -11.72 -10.50 1.21
N ALA A 203 -10.57 -10.62 0.55
CA ALA A 203 -9.43 -11.31 1.13
C ALA A 203 -9.01 -10.68 2.47
N SER A 204 -9.00 -9.35 2.54
CA SER A 204 -8.72 -8.61 3.77
C SER A 204 -9.67 -8.99 4.91
N ALA A 205 -10.98 -9.08 4.63
CA ALA A 205 -11.99 -9.36 5.65
C ALA A 205 -12.00 -10.81 6.13
N PHE A 206 -11.76 -11.78 5.22
CA PHE A 206 -12.04 -13.20 5.48
C PHE A 206 -10.79 -14.09 5.48
N VAL A 207 -9.62 -13.57 5.10
CA VAL A 207 -8.38 -14.34 5.00
C VAL A 207 -7.23 -13.66 5.71
N ASP A 208 -6.97 -12.38 5.40
CA ASP A 208 -5.79 -11.68 5.90
C ASP A 208 -5.88 -11.40 7.41
N ALA A 209 -7.08 -11.09 7.92
CA ALA A 209 -7.31 -10.93 9.36
C ALA A 209 -7.00 -12.21 10.14
N ASP A 210 -7.38 -13.39 9.60
CA ASP A 210 -7.07 -14.69 10.20
C ASP A 210 -5.56 -14.97 10.16
N HIS A 211 -4.86 -14.59 9.09
CA HIS A 211 -3.41 -14.70 9.03
C HIS A 211 -2.74 -13.83 10.10
N ASP A 212 -3.18 -12.58 10.27
CA ASP A 212 -2.65 -11.67 11.29
C ASP A 212 -2.93 -12.20 12.70
N GLN A 213 -4.12 -12.77 12.94
CA GLN A 213 -4.48 -13.37 14.23
C GLN A 213 -3.58 -14.57 14.54
N ALA A 214 -3.38 -15.46 13.59
CA ALA A 214 -2.52 -16.63 13.76
C ALA A 214 -1.07 -16.23 14.07
N ASP A 215 -0.54 -15.22 13.39
CA ASP A 215 0.80 -14.71 13.65
C ASP A 215 0.91 -14.04 15.04
N ARG A 216 -0.13 -13.32 15.46
CA ARG A 216 -0.20 -12.72 16.79
C ARG A 216 -0.22 -13.79 17.88
N ASP A 217 -1.02 -14.83 17.72
CA ASP A 217 -1.14 -15.93 18.67
C ASP A 217 0.17 -16.74 18.76
N ALA A 218 0.90 -16.86 17.65
CA ALA A 218 2.23 -17.45 17.60
C ALA A 218 3.35 -16.53 18.15
N GLY A 219 3.02 -15.30 18.55
CA GLY A 219 3.99 -14.33 19.05
C GLY A 219 4.98 -13.82 17.99
N ARG A 220 4.65 -13.94 16.69
CA ARG A 220 5.51 -13.45 15.60
C ARG A 220 5.67 -11.93 15.66
N ARG A 221 6.87 -11.48 15.37
CA ARG A 221 7.25 -10.05 15.35
C ARG A 221 8.08 -9.76 14.10
N LEU A 222 8.06 -8.50 13.70
CA LEU A 222 8.97 -7.95 12.71
C LEU A 222 10.39 -7.90 13.30
N THR A 223 11.37 -8.40 12.58
CA THR A 223 12.77 -8.50 13.06
C THR A 223 13.70 -7.44 12.49
N MET A 224 13.22 -6.71 11.48
CA MET A 224 13.93 -5.61 10.82
C MET A 224 13.51 -4.25 11.39
N PRO A 225 14.30 -3.18 11.15
CA PRO A 225 13.86 -1.81 11.43
C PRO A 225 12.54 -1.47 10.72
N VAL A 226 11.65 -0.83 11.43
CA VAL A 226 10.32 -0.43 10.93
C VAL A 226 10.13 1.08 11.06
N LEU A 227 9.62 1.69 10.00
CA LEU A 227 9.13 3.06 9.96
C LEU A 227 7.62 3.02 9.78
N ALA A 228 6.86 3.62 10.70
CA ALA A 228 5.43 3.86 10.51
C ALA A 228 5.17 5.37 10.40
N MET A 229 4.49 5.78 9.33
CA MET A 229 4.13 7.17 9.08
C MET A 229 2.63 7.28 8.90
N TRP A 230 2.04 8.36 9.39
CA TRP A 230 0.62 8.64 9.17
C TRP A 230 0.35 10.14 9.09
N GLN A 231 -0.83 10.47 8.55
CA GLN A 231 -1.35 11.83 8.51
C GLN A 231 -1.61 12.36 9.93
N ASP A 232 -1.48 13.67 10.09
CA ASP A 232 -1.94 14.34 11.30
C ASP A 232 -3.48 14.35 11.31
N PRO A 233 -4.15 13.66 12.24
CA PRO A 233 -5.61 13.64 12.29
C PRO A 233 -6.22 14.99 12.70
N GLY A 234 -5.40 15.96 13.11
CA GLY A 234 -5.87 17.26 13.62
C GLY A 234 -6.74 17.09 14.87
N GLU A 235 -7.98 17.61 14.82
CA GLU A 235 -8.95 17.51 15.91
C GLU A 235 -9.80 16.20 15.85
N VAL A 236 -9.54 15.31 14.89
CA VAL A 236 -10.30 14.04 14.76
C VAL A 236 -9.70 12.99 15.69
N ASP A 237 -10.52 12.51 16.61
CA ASP A 237 -10.16 11.37 17.46
C ASP A 237 -10.17 10.07 16.63
N LEU A 238 -8.99 9.54 16.36
CA LEU A 238 -8.87 8.21 15.75
C LEU A 238 -9.35 7.14 16.72
N PRO A 239 -10.05 6.08 16.26
CA PRO A 239 -10.49 4.99 17.13
C PRO A 239 -9.33 4.08 17.57
N PHE A 240 -8.10 4.43 17.25
CA PHE A 240 -6.87 3.69 17.59
C PHE A 240 -5.67 4.65 17.63
N ASP A 241 -4.63 4.23 18.34
CA ASP A 241 -3.32 4.89 18.34
C ASP A 241 -2.38 4.08 17.40
N PRO A 242 -2.01 4.61 16.22
CA PRO A 242 -1.15 3.91 15.27
C PRO A 242 0.19 3.47 15.86
N HIS A 243 0.79 4.31 16.71
CA HIS A 243 2.05 3.96 17.38
C HIS A 243 1.89 2.71 18.28
N GLN A 244 0.86 2.70 19.13
CA GLN A 244 0.62 1.56 20.00
C GLN A 244 0.29 0.28 19.23
N VAL A 245 -0.44 0.40 18.12
CA VAL A 245 -0.74 -0.76 17.26
C VAL A 245 0.53 -1.32 16.66
N TRP A 246 1.35 -0.50 16.01
CA TRP A 246 2.59 -0.95 15.36
C TRP A 246 3.63 -1.45 16.36
N ALA A 247 3.74 -0.85 17.55
CA ALA A 247 4.66 -1.29 18.61
C ALA A 247 4.42 -2.75 19.06
N ARG A 248 3.20 -3.26 18.89
CA ARG A 248 2.89 -4.68 19.16
C ARG A 248 3.56 -5.64 18.17
N TRP A 249 3.82 -5.17 16.94
CA TRP A 249 4.39 -5.95 15.86
C TRP A 249 5.89 -5.71 15.67
N ALA A 250 6.35 -4.49 15.94
CA ALA A 250 7.68 -3.99 15.61
C ALA A 250 8.45 -3.58 16.87
N PRO A 251 9.37 -4.41 17.39
CA PRO A 251 10.23 -4.02 18.51
C PRO A 251 11.18 -2.85 18.18
N ASP A 252 11.63 -2.74 16.93
CA ASP A 252 12.48 -1.66 16.42
C ASP A 252 11.65 -0.70 15.53
N LEU A 253 10.79 0.10 16.16
CA LEU A 253 9.87 1.01 15.51
C LEU A 253 10.34 2.46 15.60
N SER A 254 10.29 3.17 14.46
CA SER A 254 10.30 4.64 14.39
C SER A 254 8.99 5.14 13.80
N THR A 255 8.54 6.33 14.23
CA THR A 255 7.25 6.88 13.82
C THR A 255 7.37 8.35 13.43
N HIS A 256 6.59 8.75 12.41
CA HIS A 256 6.46 10.14 12.00
C HIS A 256 4.99 10.47 11.71
N VAL A 257 4.56 11.65 12.13
CA VAL A 257 3.25 12.24 11.81
C VAL A 257 3.48 13.41 10.87
N LEU A 258 2.74 13.46 9.76
CA LEU A 258 2.89 14.52 8.76
C LEU A 258 1.61 15.36 8.65
N PRO A 259 1.74 16.70 8.54
CA PRO A 259 0.60 17.60 8.32
C PRO A 259 0.13 17.52 6.86
N CYS A 260 -0.61 16.47 6.53
CA CYS A 260 -1.14 16.18 5.19
C CYS A 260 -2.40 15.33 5.31
N GLY A 261 -3.01 14.96 4.18
CA GLY A 261 -4.06 13.94 4.11
C GLY A 261 -3.49 12.53 3.96
N HIS A 262 -4.36 11.62 3.53
CA HIS A 262 -4.04 10.19 3.40
C HIS A 262 -2.93 9.88 2.40
N PHE A 263 -2.77 10.70 1.36
CA PHE A 263 -1.85 10.40 0.26
C PHE A 263 -0.44 10.96 0.50
N LEU A 264 0.21 10.53 1.58
CA LEU A 264 1.52 11.02 2.04
C LEU A 264 2.57 11.14 0.91
N PRO A 265 2.74 10.12 0.00
CA PRO A 265 3.74 10.21 -1.07
C PRO A 265 3.43 11.30 -2.12
N GLU A 266 2.15 11.67 -2.27
CA GLU A 266 1.70 12.75 -3.16
C GLU A 266 1.88 14.12 -2.51
N GLU A 267 1.50 14.24 -1.23
CA GLU A 267 1.33 15.50 -0.53
C GLU A 267 2.62 15.97 0.16
N ARG A 268 3.45 15.03 0.60
CA ARG A 268 4.70 15.29 1.35
C ARG A 268 5.87 14.43 0.81
N PRO A 269 6.14 14.44 -0.50
CA PRO A 269 7.13 13.54 -1.10
C PRO A 269 8.54 13.72 -0.54
N GLU A 270 8.95 14.94 -0.20
CA GLU A 270 10.28 15.23 0.34
C GLU A 270 10.45 14.67 1.75
N ASP A 271 9.43 14.83 2.61
CA ASP A 271 9.45 14.29 3.97
C ASP A 271 9.43 12.76 3.95
N VAL A 272 8.62 12.17 3.07
CA VAL A 272 8.57 10.71 2.89
C VAL A 272 9.92 10.18 2.41
N ALA A 273 10.54 10.81 1.40
CA ALA A 273 11.84 10.39 0.91
C ALA A 273 12.94 10.52 1.98
N ALA A 274 12.94 11.60 2.76
CA ALA A 274 13.89 11.80 3.86
C ALA A 274 13.72 10.75 4.97
N ALA A 275 12.49 10.42 5.34
CA ALA A 275 12.20 9.40 6.34
C ALA A 275 12.62 8.01 5.85
N ILE A 276 12.41 7.67 4.57
CA ILE A 276 12.87 6.42 3.96
C ILE A 276 14.42 6.36 4.01
N ARG A 277 15.12 7.41 3.61
CA ARG A 277 16.60 7.45 3.72
C ARG A 277 17.05 7.19 5.17
N THR A 278 16.40 7.81 6.13
CA THR A 278 16.69 7.62 7.55
C THR A 278 16.47 6.18 8.00
N LEU A 279 15.39 5.54 7.54
CA LEU A 279 15.13 4.11 7.82
C LEU A 279 16.29 3.23 7.38
N PHE A 280 16.86 3.49 6.20
CA PHE A 280 17.95 2.68 5.64
C PHE A 280 19.33 2.94 6.26
N THR A 281 19.47 3.86 7.21
CA THR A 281 20.68 4.05 8.02
C THR A 281 20.67 3.26 9.33
N ARG A 282 19.59 2.56 9.63
CA ARG A 282 19.40 1.74 10.83
C ARG A 282 19.71 0.28 10.55
#